data_66cf7b5e42e3c0e8b942eac2491d537d
#
_entry.id   66cf7b5e42e3c0e8b942eac2491d537d
#
_cell.length_a   1.000
_cell.length_b   1.000
_cell.length_c   1.000
_cell.angle_alpha   90.00
_cell.angle_beta   90.00
_cell.angle_gamma   90.00
#
_symmetry.space_group_name_H-M   'P 1'
#
loop_
_entity.id
_entity.type
_entity.pdbx_description
1 polymer ?
#
loop_
_entity_poly.entity_id
_entity_poly.type
_entity_poly.pdbx_seq_one_letter_code
_entity_poly.pdbx_strand_id
1 'polypeptide(L)'
;ADLAILVVDINEGIKPQTSEVIQILKRNKVAFIIALNKIDKIHGWKTGTEKNLGLKQSIEMQAKNTSQDFNEKYLTLIGALQGHGFDADLFYNIEDFTKKIALVPCSAKTGEGIPELILVLCGLSQKYLNEKLILGKDAKGIMLEIKKEQGNYIEAILYDGELSRKDEIAVAGLDGRVIITRIRVLEEILPLSFKFQPKEKVQAATGLRLQLVEKEEILPGMPFQIYKNNREEIEKIFRLQISESVKTDRNGIIAKADSLGSLEALLTILRQENIPVLKAGIGSINKSDITNAKANLKINEIDAMIVGFNVSVDSEAEEIRNGISILTDDVIYKLVEDLHKLRENKRKEIEKRRLLGLSPLCKLRILKQHVFRNTNPAIFGVKVEAGKLIPRLQMIDESGERIGKVKNMQSENKAVEEASEPQELAISMPGINFERKLGDKNFLYSDIAEAGFRNFKKNKDLLSSGELKLLQ
;
A
#
# COMPACT_ATOMS: atom_id res chain seq x y z
N ALA A 1 -18.75 7.87 2.38
CA ALA A 1 -19.56 9.01 1.98
C ALA A 1 -20.74 8.52 1.14
N ASP A 2 -21.92 9.12 1.33
CA ASP A 2 -23.12 8.74 0.60
C ASP A 2 -23.23 9.49 -0.72
N LEU A 3 -22.67 10.70 -0.77
CA LEU A 3 -22.61 11.57 -1.94
C LEU A 3 -21.30 12.35 -1.94
N ALA A 4 -20.72 12.61 -3.11
CA ALA A 4 -19.49 13.38 -3.22
C ALA A 4 -19.62 14.56 -4.19
N ILE A 5 -18.89 15.64 -3.91
CA ILE A 5 -18.68 16.74 -4.83
C ILE A 5 -17.22 16.68 -5.27
N LEU A 6 -16.97 16.35 -6.54
CA LEU A 6 -15.66 16.38 -7.13
C LEU A 6 -15.38 17.77 -7.69
N VAL A 7 -14.41 18.46 -7.10
CA VAL A 7 -14.05 19.83 -7.52
C VAL A 7 -12.95 19.75 -8.59
N VAL A 8 -13.24 20.29 -9.77
CA VAL A 8 -12.31 20.31 -10.91
C VAL A 8 -12.10 21.76 -11.36
N ASP A 9 -10.85 22.16 -11.56
CA ASP A 9 -10.53 23.45 -12.18
C ASP A 9 -10.84 23.35 -13.69
N ILE A 10 -11.79 24.15 -14.16
CA ILE A 10 -12.20 24.13 -15.58
C ILE A 10 -11.06 24.46 -16.54
N ASN A 11 -10.08 25.23 -16.09
CA ASN A 11 -8.93 25.63 -16.91
C ASN A 11 -7.84 24.57 -16.98
N GLU A 12 -7.78 23.66 -16.00
CA GLU A 12 -6.75 22.62 -15.92
C GLU A 12 -7.28 21.22 -16.29
N GLY A 13 -8.60 21.03 -16.23
CA GLY A 13 -9.22 19.74 -16.55
C GLY A 13 -8.93 18.62 -15.55
N ILE A 14 -9.00 17.36 -16.02
CA ILE A 14 -8.75 16.17 -15.20
C ILE A 14 -7.26 15.92 -15.08
N LYS A 15 -6.75 16.02 -13.85
CA LYS A 15 -5.36 15.69 -13.47
C LYS A 15 -5.23 14.24 -12.99
N PRO A 16 -4.02 13.69 -12.88
CA PRO A 16 -3.80 12.34 -12.36
C PRO A 16 -4.50 12.09 -11.02
N GLN A 17 -4.40 13.02 -10.08
CA GLN A 17 -5.12 12.95 -8.79
C GLN A 17 -6.63 12.90 -8.95
N THR A 18 -7.19 13.69 -9.87
CA THR A 18 -8.62 13.69 -10.17
C THR A 18 -9.07 12.34 -10.73
N SER A 19 -8.27 11.76 -11.64
CA SER A 19 -8.52 10.42 -12.20
C SER A 19 -8.54 9.35 -11.13
N GLU A 20 -7.64 9.43 -10.17
CA GLU A 20 -7.57 8.52 -9.04
C GLU A 20 -8.82 8.61 -8.15
N VAL A 21 -9.24 9.83 -7.80
CA VAL A 21 -10.48 10.05 -7.03
C VAL A 21 -11.70 9.52 -7.77
N ILE A 22 -11.80 9.73 -9.09
CA ILE A 22 -12.88 9.18 -9.92
C ILE A 22 -12.91 7.64 -9.83
N GLN A 23 -11.76 6.98 -9.89
CA GLN A 23 -11.69 5.52 -9.75
C GLN A 23 -12.11 5.05 -8.34
N ILE A 24 -11.72 5.78 -7.30
CA ILE A 24 -12.14 5.49 -5.92
C ILE A 24 -13.66 5.60 -5.79
N LEU A 25 -14.27 6.68 -6.30
CA LEU A 25 -15.71 6.88 -6.28
C LEU A 25 -16.45 5.78 -7.05
N LYS A 26 -15.95 5.41 -8.23
CA LYS A 26 -16.49 4.31 -9.06
C LYS A 26 -16.43 2.97 -8.33
N ARG A 27 -15.29 2.62 -7.75
CA ARG A 27 -15.09 1.37 -7.02
C ARG A 27 -16.00 1.25 -5.80
N ASN A 28 -16.19 2.35 -5.08
CA ASN A 28 -17.05 2.38 -3.89
C ASN A 28 -18.53 2.67 -4.22
N LYS A 29 -18.88 2.79 -5.51
CA LYS A 29 -20.24 3.09 -5.99
C LYS A 29 -20.86 4.33 -5.32
N VAL A 30 -20.02 5.33 -5.04
CA VAL A 30 -20.45 6.61 -4.47
C VAL A 30 -20.98 7.49 -5.58
N ALA A 31 -22.21 7.94 -5.48
CA ALA A 31 -22.76 8.92 -6.40
C ALA A 31 -22.04 10.27 -6.22
N PHE A 32 -21.75 10.97 -7.32
CA PHE A 32 -21.04 12.24 -7.25
C PHE A 32 -21.50 13.23 -8.34
N ILE A 33 -21.26 14.50 -8.05
CA ILE A 33 -21.42 15.61 -8.99
C ILE A 33 -20.07 16.30 -9.17
N ILE A 34 -19.88 16.99 -10.28
CA ILE A 34 -18.65 17.72 -10.56
C ILE A 34 -18.91 19.22 -10.47
N ALA A 35 -18.21 19.89 -9.56
CA ALA A 35 -18.15 21.34 -9.50
C ALA A 35 -17.02 21.81 -10.43
N LEU A 36 -17.38 22.42 -11.58
CA LEU A 36 -16.44 23.04 -12.50
C LEU A 36 -16.03 24.40 -11.97
N ASN A 37 -15.03 24.41 -11.09
CA ASN A 37 -14.63 25.60 -10.36
C ASN A 37 -13.73 26.53 -11.19
N LYS A 38 -13.63 27.77 -10.75
CA LYS A 38 -12.79 28.83 -11.31
C LYS A 38 -13.21 29.31 -12.70
N ILE A 39 -14.53 29.33 -12.98
CA ILE A 39 -15.07 29.94 -14.20
C ILE A 39 -14.68 31.42 -14.30
N ASP A 40 -14.51 32.10 -13.17
CA ASP A 40 -14.06 33.50 -13.10
C ASP A 40 -12.66 33.73 -13.67
N LYS A 41 -11.86 32.68 -13.88
CA LYS A 41 -10.52 32.74 -14.50
C LYS A 41 -10.54 32.51 -16.00
N ILE A 42 -11.67 32.21 -16.60
CA ILE A 42 -11.82 32.16 -18.06
C ILE A 42 -11.63 33.57 -18.62
N HIS A 43 -10.84 33.68 -19.69
CA HIS A 43 -10.50 35.00 -20.23
C HIS A 43 -11.75 35.75 -20.68
N GLY A 44 -11.92 36.99 -20.16
CA GLY A 44 -13.07 37.83 -20.46
C GLY A 44 -14.37 37.47 -19.74
N TRP A 45 -14.34 36.50 -18.81
CA TRP A 45 -15.52 36.14 -18.00
C TRP A 45 -16.04 37.34 -17.20
N LYS A 46 -17.32 37.62 -17.37
CA LYS A 46 -18.01 38.62 -16.59
C LYS A 46 -18.93 37.96 -15.60
N THR A 47 -18.58 38.06 -14.33
CA THR A 47 -19.47 37.60 -13.24
C THR A 47 -20.78 38.37 -13.28
N GLY A 48 -21.90 37.66 -13.24
CA GLY A 48 -23.22 38.29 -13.30
C GLY A 48 -23.38 39.32 -12.19
N THR A 49 -23.52 40.59 -12.58
CA THR A 49 -23.70 41.73 -11.67
C THR A 49 -25.10 41.82 -11.10
N GLU A 50 -26.07 41.16 -11.74
CA GLU A 50 -27.46 41.11 -11.27
C GLU A 50 -27.65 39.87 -10.40
N LYS A 51 -27.92 40.10 -9.11
CA LYS A 51 -28.08 39.05 -8.06
C LYS A 51 -29.17 38.01 -8.33
N ASN A 52 -29.96 38.12 -9.39
CA ASN A 52 -31.10 37.26 -9.71
C ASN A 52 -30.98 36.52 -11.06
N LEU A 53 -29.83 36.58 -11.75
CA LEU A 53 -29.64 35.80 -12.97
C LEU A 53 -29.21 34.38 -12.61
N GLY A 54 -29.95 33.38 -13.12
CA GLY A 54 -29.52 31.98 -13.01
C GLY A 54 -28.23 31.71 -13.80
N LEU A 55 -27.46 30.74 -13.37
CA LEU A 55 -26.14 30.39 -13.95
C LEU A 55 -26.22 30.14 -15.46
N LYS A 56 -27.28 29.48 -15.96
CA LYS A 56 -27.49 29.24 -17.39
C LYS A 56 -27.53 30.54 -18.19
N GLN A 57 -28.30 31.52 -17.70
CA GLN A 57 -28.41 32.84 -18.35
C GLN A 57 -27.10 33.60 -18.27
N SER A 58 -26.37 33.51 -17.14
CA SER A 58 -25.05 34.11 -16.97
C SER A 58 -24.02 33.58 -18.01
N ILE A 59 -24.06 32.27 -18.30
CA ILE A 59 -23.22 31.66 -19.33
C ILE A 59 -23.61 32.14 -20.73
N GLU A 60 -24.89 32.17 -21.04
CA GLU A 60 -25.42 32.60 -22.35
C GLU A 60 -25.16 34.09 -22.65
N MET A 61 -25.07 34.92 -21.63
CA MET A 61 -24.77 36.36 -21.76
C MET A 61 -23.27 36.71 -21.89
N GLN A 62 -22.40 35.75 -21.79
CA GLN A 62 -20.97 35.98 -21.96
C GLN A 62 -20.63 36.41 -23.42
N ALA A 63 -19.55 37.16 -23.58
CA ALA A 63 -19.03 37.52 -24.89
C ALA A 63 -18.77 36.27 -25.71
N LYS A 64 -18.97 36.31 -27.01
CA LYS A 64 -18.87 35.18 -27.95
C LYS A 64 -17.55 34.39 -27.79
N ASN A 65 -16.42 35.10 -27.66
CA ASN A 65 -15.11 34.48 -27.47
C ASN A 65 -14.98 33.76 -26.11
N THR A 66 -15.53 34.35 -25.03
CA THR A 66 -15.54 33.78 -23.69
C THR A 66 -16.43 32.53 -23.62
N SER A 67 -17.60 32.60 -24.27
CA SER A 67 -18.51 31.45 -24.37
C SER A 67 -17.88 30.31 -25.19
N GLN A 68 -17.13 30.62 -26.23
CA GLN A 68 -16.41 29.63 -27.02
C GLN A 68 -15.31 28.96 -26.20
N ASP A 69 -14.47 29.73 -25.47
CA ASP A 69 -13.42 29.18 -24.58
C ASP A 69 -14.03 28.29 -23.48
N PHE A 70 -15.15 28.71 -22.88
CA PHE A 70 -15.88 27.87 -21.92
C PHE A 70 -16.35 26.56 -22.54
N ASN A 71 -16.92 26.59 -23.75
CA ASN A 71 -17.42 25.40 -24.42
C ASN A 71 -16.30 24.42 -24.80
N GLU A 72 -15.16 24.92 -25.27
CA GLU A 72 -14.01 24.08 -25.58
C GLU A 72 -13.47 23.35 -24.36
N LYS A 73 -13.32 24.05 -23.23
CA LYS A 73 -12.88 23.45 -21.95
C LYS A 73 -13.88 22.42 -21.41
N TYR A 74 -15.15 22.76 -21.46
CA TYR A 74 -16.25 21.90 -21.06
C TYR A 74 -16.30 20.61 -21.87
N LEU A 75 -16.22 20.68 -23.21
CA LEU A 75 -16.22 19.52 -24.10
C LEU A 75 -14.99 18.64 -23.89
N THR A 76 -13.83 19.27 -23.67
CA THR A 76 -12.59 18.54 -23.35
C THR A 76 -12.77 17.71 -22.06
N LEU A 77 -13.42 18.28 -21.06
CA LEU A 77 -13.69 17.59 -19.81
C LEU A 77 -14.67 16.41 -19.99
N ILE A 78 -15.71 16.58 -20.78
CA ILE A 78 -16.64 15.48 -21.13
C ILE A 78 -15.89 14.34 -21.79
N GLY A 79 -15.03 14.62 -22.78
CA GLY A 79 -14.23 13.59 -23.44
C GLY A 79 -13.33 12.85 -22.47
N ALA A 80 -12.71 13.54 -21.52
CA ALA A 80 -11.90 12.91 -20.48
C ALA A 80 -12.73 12.03 -19.55
N LEU A 81 -13.93 12.44 -19.14
CA LEU A 81 -14.85 11.65 -18.31
C LEU A 81 -15.37 10.39 -19.03
N GLN A 82 -15.63 10.49 -20.33
CA GLN A 82 -16.00 9.34 -21.17
C GLN A 82 -14.85 8.31 -21.21
N GLY A 83 -13.60 8.75 -21.23
CA GLY A 83 -12.43 7.87 -21.07
C GLY A 83 -12.42 7.08 -19.76
N HIS A 84 -13.03 7.60 -18.69
CA HIS A 84 -13.24 6.91 -17.42
C HIS A 84 -14.54 6.08 -17.37
N GLY A 85 -15.33 6.09 -18.46
CA GLY A 85 -16.59 5.35 -18.58
C GLY A 85 -17.78 6.05 -17.93
N PHE A 86 -17.79 7.39 -17.90
CA PHE A 86 -18.88 8.20 -17.40
C PHE A 86 -19.39 9.14 -18.47
N ASP A 87 -20.70 9.17 -18.69
CA ASP A 87 -21.36 10.22 -19.43
C ASP A 87 -21.63 11.40 -18.50
N ALA A 88 -21.36 12.60 -18.97
CA ALA A 88 -21.55 13.83 -18.21
C ALA A 88 -22.13 14.95 -19.09
N ASP A 89 -22.84 15.87 -18.47
CA ASP A 89 -23.40 17.04 -19.13
C ASP A 89 -23.60 18.18 -18.13
N LEU A 90 -23.84 19.38 -18.62
CA LEU A 90 -24.22 20.49 -17.75
C LEU A 90 -25.54 20.19 -17.05
N PHE A 91 -25.63 20.51 -15.77
CA PHE A 91 -26.75 20.12 -14.90
C PHE A 91 -28.13 20.50 -15.47
N TYR A 92 -28.25 21.59 -16.19
CA TYR A 92 -29.47 22.05 -16.80
C TYR A 92 -29.83 21.36 -18.13
N ASN A 93 -28.95 20.53 -18.68
CA ASN A 93 -29.18 19.72 -19.87
C ASN A 93 -29.52 18.26 -19.52
N ILE A 94 -29.48 17.90 -18.24
CA ILE A 94 -29.69 16.52 -17.80
C ILE A 94 -31.15 16.31 -17.44
N GLU A 95 -31.81 15.41 -18.15
CA GLU A 95 -33.16 14.95 -17.81
C GLU A 95 -33.10 13.80 -16.77
N ASP A 96 -32.14 12.91 -16.88
CA ASP A 96 -31.97 11.75 -16.01
C ASP A 96 -30.59 11.71 -15.35
N PHE A 97 -30.52 12.15 -14.11
CA PHE A 97 -29.30 12.14 -13.28
C PHE A 97 -28.82 10.73 -12.89
N THR A 98 -29.55 9.66 -13.24
CA THR A 98 -29.06 8.30 -13.02
C THR A 98 -28.08 7.84 -14.12
N LYS A 99 -28.15 8.46 -15.30
CA LYS A 99 -27.35 8.08 -16.46
C LYS A 99 -26.17 8.98 -16.70
N LYS A 100 -26.27 10.26 -16.31
CA LYS A 100 -25.23 11.26 -16.57
C LYS A 100 -24.79 11.94 -15.28
N ILE A 101 -23.51 12.21 -15.18
CA ILE A 101 -22.94 13.02 -14.09
C ILE A 101 -23.22 14.49 -14.36
N ALA A 102 -23.72 15.19 -13.35
CA ALA A 102 -23.97 16.62 -13.44
C ALA A 102 -22.67 17.41 -13.31
N LEU A 103 -22.41 18.25 -14.32
CA LEU A 103 -21.37 19.27 -14.29
C LEU A 103 -22.00 20.61 -13.92
N VAL A 104 -21.56 21.21 -12.83
CA VAL A 104 -22.04 22.51 -12.36
C VAL A 104 -20.91 23.52 -12.43
N PRO A 105 -20.92 24.43 -13.43
CA PRO A 105 -19.96 25.52 -13.48
C PRO A 105 -20.11 26.43 -12.26
N CYS A 106 -19.00 26.76 -11.62
CA CYS A 106 -19.03 27.60 -10.42
C CYS A 106 -17.71 28.36 -10.20
N SER A 107 -17.78 29.35 -9.34
CA SER A 107 -16.61 30.02 -8.79
C SER A 107 -16.75 30.13 -7.27
N ALA A 108 -15.89 29.44 -6.55
CA ALA A 108 -15.82 29.55 -5.10
C ALA A 108 -15.40 30.95 -4.63
N LYS A 109 -14.75 31.74 -5.51
CA LYS A 109 -14.30 33.10 -5.23
C LYS A 109 -15.46 34.12 -5.30
N THR A 110 -16.27 34.01 -6.35
CA THR A 110 -17.36 34.99 -6.60
C THR A 110 -18.70 34.52 -6.04
N GLY A 111 -18.84 33.23 -5.74
CA GLY A 111 -20.10 32.60 -5.32
C GLY A 111 -21.03 32.22 -6.48
N GLU A 112 -20.66 32.55 -7.73
CA GLU A 112 -21.44 32.20 -8.93
C GLU A 112 -21.51 30.67 -9.09
N GLY A 113 -22.71 30.14 -9.37
CA GLY A 113 -22.95 28.70 -9.53
C GLY A 113 -23.06 27.90 -8.24
N ILE A 114 -22.74 28.47 -7.08
CA ILE A 114 -22.87 27.79 -5.78
C ILE A 114 -24.32 27.45 -5.41
N PRO A 115 -25.30 28.35 -5.61
CA PRO A 115 -26.71 28.02 -5.38
C PRO A 115 -27.18 26.83 -6.22
N GLU A 116 -26.79 26.77 -7.50
CA GLU A 116 -27.12 25.68 -8.41
C GLU A 116 -26.43 24.36 -8.00
N LEU A 117 -25.19 24.45 -7.54
CA LEU A 117 -24.46 23.26 -7.01
C LEU A 117 -25.22 22.68 -5.79
N ILE A 118 -25.67 23.54 -4.87
CA ILE A 118 -26.44 23.11 -3.71
C ILE A 118 -27.80 22.53 -4.15
N LEU A 119 -28.49 23.18 -5.11
CA LEU A 119 -29.76 22.69 -5.64
C LEU A 119 -29.65 21.28 -6.21
N VAL A 120 -28.62 21.04 -7.07
CA VAL A 120 -28.36 19.72 -7.65
C VAL A 120 -28.03 18.71 -6.55
N LEU A 121 -27.18 19.08 -5.58
CA LEU A 121 -26.82 18.22 -4.44
C LEU A 121 -28.06 17.82 -3.63
N CYS A 122 -28.94 18.77 -3.30
CA CYS A 122 -30.20 18.51 -2.58
C CYS A 122 -31.13 17.58 -3.37
N GLY A 123 -31.27 17.80 -4.68
CA GLY A 123 -32.10 16.96 -5.54
C GLY A 123 -31.58 15.52 -5.63
N LEU A 124 -30.28 15.35 -5.76
CA LEU A 124 -29.66 14.02 -5.76
C LEU A 124 -29.75 13.34 -4.38
N SER A 125 -29.56 14.09 -3.31
CA SER A 125 -29.74 13.57 -1.94
C SER A 125 -31.14 13.03 -1.73
N GLN A 126 -32.18 13.77 -2.13
CA GLN A 126 -33.55 13.33 -2.03
C GLN A 126 -33.82 12.08 -2.89
N LYS A 127 -33.21 11.97 -4.07
CA LYS A 127 -33.44 10.85 -4.98
C LYS A 127 -32.74 9.56 -4.51
N TYR A 128 -31.47 9.66 -4.06
CA TYR A 128 -30.65 8.49 -3.75
C TYR A 128 -30.59 8.14 -2.27
N LEU A 129 -30.86 9.09 -1.38
CA LEU A 129 -30.67 8.94 0.06
C LEU A 129 -31.96 9.05 0.86
N ASN A 130 -33.13 9.01 0.20
CA ASN A 130 -34.42 9.26 0.85
C ASN A 130 -34.63 8.40 2.11
N GLU A 131 -34.27 7.11 2.05
CA GLU A 131 -34.33 6.21 3.21
C GLU A 131 -33.29 6.52 4.30
N LYS A 132 -32.15 7.08 3.93
CA LYS A 132 -31.05 7.44 4.84
C LYS A 132 -31.18 8.82 5.45
N LEU A 133 -32.07 9.68 4.92
CA LEU A 133 -32.33 11.02 5.42
C LEU A 133 -33.29 11.04 6.63
N ILE A 134 -33.84 9.89 7.01
CA ILE A 134 -34.68 9.77 8.18
C ILE A 134 -33.79 9.73 9.42
N LEU A 135 -33.92 10.76 10.26
CA LEU A 135 -33.21 10.84 11.53
C LEU A 135 -33.65 9.73 12.48
N GLY A 136 -32.69 8.89 12.88
CA GLY A 136 -32.90 7.89 13.91
C GLY A 136 -33.14 8.48 15.30
N LYS A 137 -33.60 7.64 16.22
CA LYS A 137 -33.76 8.03 17.63
C LYS A 137 -32.46 7.90 18.44
N ASP A 138 -31.58 6.99 18.00
CA ASP A 138 -30.39 6.62 18.74
C ASP A 138 -29.17 7.30 18.13
N ALA A 139 -28.43 8.02 18.98
CA ALA A 139 -27.21 8.68 18.55
C ALA A 139 -26.18 7.67 18.05
N LYS A 140 -25.62 7.91 16.86
CA LYS A 140 -24.53 7.18 16.25
C LYS A 140 -23.51 8.14 15.67
N GLY A 141 -22.23 7.83 15.86
CA GLY A 141 -21.15 8.68 15.40
C GLY A 141 -19.82 7.97 15.29
N ILE A 142 -18.81 8.74 14.93
CA ILE A 142 -17.42 8.26 14.81
C ILE A 142 -16.50 9.22 15.55
N MET A 143 -15.59 8.68 16.36
CA MET A 143 -14.51 9.43 17.00
C MET A 143 -13.44 9.74 15.95
N LEU A 144 -13.12 11.03 15.73
CA LEU A 144 -12.16 11.44 14.69
C LEU A 144 -10.75 11.55 15.25
N GLU A 145 -10.59 12.39 16.27
CA GLU A 145 -9.29 12.76 16.82
C GLU A 145 -9.36 12.88 18.33
N ILE A 146 -8.26 12.55 19.00
CA ILE A 146 -8.12 12.68 20.46
C ILE A 146 -7.05 13.71 20.75
N LYS A 147 -7.44 14.86 21.29
CA LYS A 147 -6.52 15.94 21.67
C LYS A 147 -6.20 15.85 23.15
N LYS A 148 -4.97 15.49 23.48
CA LYS A 148 -4.49 15.38 24.87
C LYS A 148 -4.22 16.72 25.52
N GLU A 149 -4.22 17.81 24.76
CA GLU A 149 -4.02 19.16 25.28
C GLU A 149 -5.24 19.65 26.05
N GLN A 150 -5.01 20.22 27.24
CA GLN A 150 -6.03 20.88 28.09
C GLN A 150 -7.26 20.05 28.49
N GLY A 151 -7.13 18.71 28.69
CA GLY A 151 -8.21 17.95 29.32
C GLY A 151 -8.82 16.80 28.51
N ASN A 152 -8.07 16.21 27.59
CA ASN A 152 -8.49 15.04 26.80
C ASN A 152 -9.83 15.24 26.08
N TYR A 153 -9.88 16.17 25.15
CA TYR A 153 -11.02 16.33 24.27
C TYR A 153 -10.96 15.37 23.10
N ILE A 154 -12.13 14.86 22.71
CA ILE A 154 -12.33 14.00 21.55
C ILE A 154 -13.17 14.76 20.54
N GLU A 155 -12.67 14.93 19.35
CA GLU A 155 -13.46 15.42 18.22
C GLU A 155 -14.16 14.25 17.54
N ALA A 156 -15.45 14.40 17.25
CA ALA A 156 -16.29 13.34 16.71
C ALA A 156 -17.29 13.89 15.70
N ILE A 157 -17.84 13.03 14.88
CA ILE A 157 -19.01 13.33 14.02
C ILE A 157 -20.20 12.54 14.53
N LEU A 158 -21.29 13.21 14.79
CA LEU A 158 -22.61 12.62 15.00
C LEU A 158 -23.33 12.56 13.65
N TYR A 159 -23.55 11.39 13.10
CA TYR A 159 -24.19 11.23 11.79
C TYR A 159 -25.63 10.75 11.86
N ASP A 160 -26.12 10.29 13.03
CA ASP A 160 -27.50 9.86 13.23
C ASP A 160 -27.94 10.14 14.67
N GLY A 161 -29.22 10.38 14.85
CA GLY A 161 -29.89 10.55 16.15
C GLY A 161 -29.59 11.84 16.88
N GLU A 162 -29.84 11.82 18.19
CA GLU A 162 -29.66 12.94 19.10
C GLU A 162 -28.80 12.54 20.29
N LEU A 163 -27.90 13.41 20.73
CA LEU A 163 -26.98 13.19 21.83
C LEU A 163 -27.15 14.30 22.88
N SER A 164 -27.24 13.93 24.15
CA SER A 164 -27.37 14.88 25.25
C SER A 164 -26.17 14.81 26.18
N ARG A 165 -25.90 15.90 26.86
CA ARG A 165 -24.93 15.94 27.95
C ARG A 165 -25.37 14.98 29.05
N LYS A 166 -24.44 14.18 29.61
CA LYS A 166 -24.66 13.12 30.58
C LYS A 166 -25.18 11.79 30.00
N ASP A 167 -25.41 11.70 28.69
CA ASP A 167 -25.71 10.40 28.10
C ASP A 167 -24.56 9.44 28.28
N GLU A 168 -24.87 8.16 28.41
CA GLU A 168 -23.91 7.09 28.35
C GLU A 168 -23.78 6.64 26.90
N ILE A 169 -22.55 6.55 26.43
CA ILE A 169 -22.22 6.07 25.09
C ILE A 169 -21.36 4.82 25.17
N ALA A 170 -21.55 3.96 24.22
CA ALA A 170 -20.71 2.81 23.94
C ALA A 170 -19.76 3.15 22.79
N VAL A 171 -18.47 3.00 23.01
CA VAL A 171 -17.42 3.20 22.02
C VAL A 171 -16.79 1.88 21.68
N ALA A 172 -16.51 1.60 20.44
CA ALA A 172 -15.85 0.36 20.03
C ALA A 172 -14.36 0.38 20.35
N GLY A 173 -13.84 -0.72 20.90
CA GLY A 173 -12.40 -1.02 20.91
C GLY A 173 -11.98 -1.75 19.63
N LEU A 174 -10.69 -1.76 19.30
CA LEU A 174 -10.17 -2.40 18.07
C LEU A 174 -10.49 -3.92 17.99
N ASP A 175 -10.64 -4.58 19.10
CA ASP A 175 -11.04 -5.99 19.22
C ASP A 175 -12.57 -6.21 19.25
N GLY A 176 -13.33 -5.14 19.03
CA GLY A 176 -14.80 -5.16 19.06
C GLY A 176 -15.39 -5.15 20.47
N ARG A 177 -14.56 -5.00 21.53
CA ARG A 177 -15.08 -4.76 22.89
C ARG A 177 -15.85 -3.46 22.96
N VAL A 178 -16.81 -3.42 23.84
CA VAL A 178 -17.60 -2.21 24.13
C VAL A 178 -17.03 -1.50 25.36
N ILE A 179 -16.59 -0.26 25.14
CA ILE A 179 -16.18 0.67 26.19
C ILE A 179 -17.37 1.56 26.49
N ILE A 180 -17.92 1.48 27.69
CA ILE A 180 -19.06 2.31 28.12
C ILE A 180 -18.51 3.48 28.90
N THR A 181 -18.88 4.69 28.49
CA THR A 181 -18.43 5.93 29.12
C THR A 181 -19.54 6.98 29.11
N ARG A 182 -19.43 7.96 29.98
CA ARG A 182 -20.42 9.07 30.09
C ARG A 182 -19.86 10.37 29.55
N ILE A 183 -20.69 11.13 28.86
CA ILE A 183 -20.36 12.45 28.36
C ILE A 183 -20.34 13.46 29.50
N ARG A 184 -19.19 14.07 29.74
CA ARG A 184 -18.98 15.14 30.72
C ARG A 184 -19.22 16.52 30.10
N VAL A 185 -18.63 16.76 28.93
CA VAL A 185 -18.76 18.00 28.16
C VAL A 185 -19.21 17.64 26.77
N LEU A 186 -20.20 18.38 26.28
CA LEU A 186 -20.74 18.29 24.92
C LEU A 186 -20.68 19.66 24.29
N GLU A 187 -19.94 19.79 23.21
CA GLU A 187 -19.83 21.02 22.43
C GLU A 187 -20.10 20.72 20.97
N GLU A 188 -20.75 21.63 20.29
CA GLU A 188 -21.04 21.59 18.86
C GLU A 188 -20.13 22.55 18.10
N ILE A 189 -19.62 22.12 16.93
CA ILE A 189 -18.80 22.97 16.06
C ILE A 189 -19.69 24.09 15.47
N LEU A 190 -19.19 25.33 15.48
CA LEU A 190 -19.86 26.43 14.82
C LEU A 190 -19.57 26.41 13.31
N PRO A 191 -20.60 26.68 12.46
CA PRO A 191 -20.42 26.75 11.02
C PRO A 191 -19.30 27.71 10.62
N LEU A 192 -18.51 27.34 9.63
CA LEU A 192 -17.40 28.14 9.07
C LEU A 192 -16.36 28.62 10.11
N SER A 193 -16.24 27.94 11.22
CA SER A 193 -15.25 28.27 12.25
C SER A 193 -14.70 27.00 12.90
N PHE A 194 -13.49 27.12 13.49
CA PHE A 194 -12.93 26.08 14.34
C PHE A 194 -13.31 26.26 15.83
N LYS A 195 -14.36 27.02 16.10
CA LYS A 195 -14.85 27.28 17.47
C LYS A 195 -15.96 26.30 17.81
N PHE A 196 -16.02 25.91 19.06
CA PHE A 196 -17.01 25.02 19.63
C PHE A 196 -17.87 25.76 20.62
N GLN A 197 -19.16 25.45 20.67
CA GLN A 197 -20.12 26.02 21.59
C GLN A 197 -20.69 24.91 22.49
N PRO A 198 -20.68 25.08 23.83
CA PRO A 198 -21.32 24.12 24.74
C PRO A 198 -22.83 24.02 24.46
N LYS A 199 -23.33 22.78 24.45
CA LYS A 199 -24.73 22.43 24.24
C LYS A 199 -25.17 21.39 25.24
N GLU A 200 -26.45 21.49 25.66
CA GLU A 200 -27.03 20.42 26.47
C GLU A 200 -27.52 19.25 25.61
N LYS A 201 -27.93 19.53 24.38
CA LYS A 201 -28.39 18.53 23.41
C LYS A 201 -27.99 18.93 22.00
N VAL A 202 -27.57 17.94 21.19
CA VAL A 202 -27.16 18.11 19.80
C VAL A 202 -27.84 17.07 18.94
N GLN A 203 -28.19 17.45 17.71
CA GLN A 203 -28.84 16.61 16.72
C GLN A 203 -27.93 16.39 15.51
N ALA A 204 -27.96 15.21 14.94
CA ALA A 204 -27.20 14.90 13.70
C ALA A 204 -27.72 15.72 12.50
N ALA A 205 -26.89 16.02 11.50
CA ALA A 205 -25.47 15.64 11.36
C ALA A 205 -24.60 16.86 11.70
N THR A 206 -23.67 16.66 12.63
CA THR A 206 -22.80 17.77 13.05
C THR A 206 -21.49 17.26 13.64
N GLY A 207 -20.48 18.15 13.69
CA GLY A 207 -19.22 17.90 14.38
C GLY A 207 -19.34 18.21 15.86
N LEU A 208 -18.76 17.37 16.68
CA LEU A 208 -18.78 17.45 18.13
C LEU A 208 -17.37 17.54 18.70
N ARG A 209 -17.27 18.18 19.87
CA ARG A 209 -16.17 18.01 20.80
C ARG A 209 -16.71 17.46 22.10
N LEU A 210 -16.18 16.34 22.52
CA LEU A 210 -16.63 15.59 23.70
C LEU A 210 -15.51 15.55 24.76
N GLN A 211 -15.89 15.60 26.02
CA GLN A 211 -15.04 15.17 27.12
C GLN A 211 -15.78 14.04 27.86
N LEU A 212 -15.08 12.91 28.03
CA LEU A 212 -15.63 11.71 28.61
C LEU A 212 -15.13 11.55 30.06
N VAL A 213 -15.88 10.81 30.87
CA VAL A 213 -15.58 10.64 32.30
C VAL A 213 -14.48 9.59 32.52
N GLU A 214 -14.49 8.53 31.73
CA GLU A 214 -13.58 7.39 31.93
C GLU A 214 -12.26 7.55 31.20
N LYS A 215 -11.21 6.89 31.76
CA LYS A 215 -9.82 6.97 31.28
C LYS A 215 -9.43 5.82 30.36
N GLU A 216 -10.39 4.99 29.94
CA GLU A 216 -10.07 3.91 29.00
C GLU A 216 -9.59 4.51 27.65
N GLU A 217 -8.66 3.82 27.03
CA GLU A 217 -8.01 4.27 25.81
C GLU A 217 -8.97 4.15 24.62
N ILE A 218 -9.64 5.25 24.29
CA ILE A 218 -10.45 5.38 23.08
C ILE A 218 -9.50 5.62 21.91
N LEU A 219 -9.76 4.97 20.79
CA LEU A 219 -8.94 5.09 19.60
C LEU A 219 -9.63 5.96 18.54
N PRO A 220 -8.86 6.73 17.74
CA PRO A 220 -9.40 7.47 16.60
C PRO A 220 -10.00 6.56 15.54
N GLY A 221 -11.07 7.03 14.90
CA GLY A 221 -11.80 6.29 13.87
C GLY A 221 -12.84 5.30 14.41
N MET A 222 -12.92 5.10 15.71
CA MET A 222 -13.86 4.14 16.30
C MET A 222 -15.30 4.63 16.28
N PRO A 223 -16.26 3.77 15.92
CA PRO A 223 -17.68 4.10 16.01
C PRO A 223 -18.13 4.16 17.47
N PHE A 224 -19.11 5.04 17.72
CA PHE A 224 -19.81 5.10 18.98
C PHE A 224 -21.34 5.16 18.77
N GLN A 225 -22.07 4.73 19.75
CA GLN A 225 -23.52 4.89 19.80
C GLN A 225 -24.01 5.07 21.23
N ILE A 226 -25.25 5.57 21.39
CA ILE A 226 -25.86 5.72 22.70
C ILE A 226 -26.02 4.35 23.37
N TYR A 227 -25.74 4.30 24.66
CA TYR A 227 -25.88 3.07 25.46
C TYR A 227 -27.21 3.06 26.22
N LYS A 228 -28.00 2.03 26.03
CA LYS A 228 -29.30 1.80 26.67
C LYS A 228 -29.41 0.41 27.31
N ASN A 229 -28.40 -0.01 28.03
CA ASN A 229 -28.31 -1.37 28.63
C ASN A 229 -28.32 -2.54 27.61
N ASN A 230 -28.01 -2.29 26.36
CA ASN A 230 -28.02 -3.25 25.25
C ASN A 230 -26.60 -3.66 24.80
N ARG A 231 -25.70 -3.94 25.79
CA ARG A 231 -24.28 -4.21 25.55
C ARG A 231 -24.03 -5.31 24.54
N GLU A 232 -24.74 -6.43 24.64
CA GLU A 232 -24.51 -7.59 23.75
C GLU A 232 -24.87 -7.30 22.28
N GLU A 233 -25.92 -6.53 22.06
CA GLU A 233 -26.34 -6.11 20.71
C GLU A 233 -25.32 -5.16 20.10
N ILE A 234 -24.87 -4.16 20.88
CA ILE A 234 -23.85 -3.21 20.47
C ILE A 234 -22.53 -3.93 20.16
N GLU A 235 -22.13 -4.86 21.00
CA GLU A 235 -20.90 -5.64 20.79
C GLU A 235 -20.94 -6.44 19.49
N LYS A 236 -22.08 -7.06 19.17
CA LYS A 236 -22.24 -7.76 17.89
C LYS A 236 -22.10 -6.81 16.69
N ILE A 237 -22.74 -5.63 16.76
CA ILE A 237 -22.66 -4.63 15.70
C ILE A 237 -21.21 -4.14 15.50
N PHE A 238 -20.53 -3.79 16.60
CA PHE A 238 -19.15 -3.31 16.55
C PHE A 238 -18.17 -4.39 16.04
N ARG A 239 -18.32 -5.62 16.48
CA ARG A 239 -17.52 -6.74 16.01
C ARG A 239 -17.69 -6.97 14.50
N LEU A 240 -18.90 -6.87 13.97
CA LEU A 240 -19.14 -6.98 12.53
C LEU A 240 -18.46 -5.84 11.78
N GLN A 241 -18.66 -4.60 12.21
CA GLN A 241 -18.07 -3.43 11.57
C GLN A 241 -16.54 -3.48 11.54
N ILE A 242 -15.92 -3.82 12.67
CA ILE A 242 -14.45 -3.86 12.77
C ILE A 242 -13.87 -5.09 12.07
N SER A 243 -14.50 -6.27 12.18
CA SER A 243 -13.99 -7.49 11.56
C SER A 243 -14.02 -7.47 10.03
N GLU A 244 -14.93 -6.72 9.44
CA GLU A 244 -14.95 -6.49 7.99
C GLU A 244 -13.79 -5.58 7.56
N SER A 245 -13.44 -4.60 8.39
CA SER A 245 -12.40 -3.62 8.12
C SER A 245 -10.99 -4.16 8.34
N VAL A 246 -10.77 -4.95 9.40
CA VAL A 246 -9.45 -5.41 9.86
C VAL A 246 -9.30 -6.92 9.70
N LYS A 247 -9.26 -7.40 8.45
CA LYS A 247 -8.92 -8.81 8.17
C LYS A 247 -7.39 -8.97 8.16
N THR A 248 -6.90 -9.99 8.86
CA THR A 248 -5.47 -10.34 8.94
C THR A 248 -5.21 -11.75 8.43
N ASP A 249 -3.97 -12.01 8.03
CA ASP A 249 -3.51 -13.29 7.51
C ASP A 249 -2.78 -14.09 8.60
N ARG A 250 -2.45 -15.36 8.33
CA ARG A 250 -1.69 -16.20 9.27
C ARG A 250 -0.22 -15.80 9.38
N ASN A 251 0.33 -15.18 8.38
CA ASN A 251 1.71 -14.67 8.25
C ASN A 251 1.69 -13.39 7.44
N GLY A 252 2.71 -12.57 7.56
CA GLY A 252 2.82 -11.32 6.83
C GLY A 252 3.47 -10.23 7.66
N ILE A 253 3.38 -9.02 7.15
CA ILE A 253 3.90 -7.82 7.82
C ILE A 253 3.00 -7.37 8.96
N ILE A 254 3.51 -6.47 9.80
CA ILE A 254 2.69 -5.76 10.78
C ILE A 254 2.34 -4.38 10.22
N ALA A 255 1.06 -4.05 10.19
CA ALA A 255 0.55 -2.78 9.71
C ALA A 255 0.04 -1.91 10.87
N LYS A 256 0.44 -0.65 10.92
CA LYS A 256 0.00 0.33 11.91
C LYS A 256 -0.47 1.60 11.22
N ALA A 257 -1.48 2.26 11.79
CA ALA A 257 -1.96 3.56 11.31
C ALA A 257 -2.43 4.43 12.48
N ASP A 258 -2.63 5.71 12.24
CA ASP A 258 -3.08 6.68 13.24
C ASP A 258 -4.56 6.52 13.63
N SER A 259 -5.38 6.01 12.70
CA SER A 259 -6.83 5.85 12.87
C SER A 259 -7.35 4.59 12.19
N LEU A 260 -8.60 4.18 12.50
CA LEU A 260 -9.24 3.04 11.84
C LEU A 260 -9.37 3.24 10.33
N GLY A 261 -9.79 4.42 9.88
CA GLY A 261 -9.93 4.71 8.44
C GLY A 261 -8.61 4.66 7.69
N SER A 262 -7.54 5.20 8.27
CA SER A 262 -6.18 5.10 7.73
C SER A 262 -5.70 3.65 7.68
N LEU A 263 -6.00 2.86 8.71
CA LEU A 263 -5.67 1.44 8.76
C LEU A 263 -6.41 0.65 7.68
N GLU A 264 -7.70 0.90 7.49
CA GLU A 264 -8.51 0.28 6.42
C GLU A 264 -7.96 0.60 5.02
N ALA A 265 -7.59 1.86 4.79
CA ALA A 265 -6.99 2.29 3.53
C ALA A 265 -5.66 1.56 3.28
N LEU A 266 -4.77 1.51 4.27
CA LEU A 266 -3.49 0.80 4.19
C LEU A 266 -3.71 -0.69 3.92
N LEU A 267 -4.57 -1.37 4.67
CA LEU A 267 -4.87 -2.79 4.49
C LEU A 267 -5.48 -3.09 3.12
N THR A 268 -6.31 -2.19 2.60
CA THR A 268 -6.90 -2.33 1.26
C THR A 268 -5.85 -2.30 0.17
N ILE A 269 -4.91 -1.36 0.24
CA ILE A 269 -3.81 -1.25 -0.74
C ILE A 269 -2.86 -2.46 -0.60
N LEU A 270 -2.48 -2.83 0.62
CA LEU A 270 -1.61 -4.00 0.84
C LEU A 270 -2.21 -5.29 0.28
N ARG A 271 -3.54 -5.48 0.39
CA ARG A 271 -4.24 -6.62 -0.22
C ARG A 271 -4.24 -6.56 -1.75
N GLN A 272 -4.42 -5.38 -2.35
CA GLN A 272 -4.34 -5.20 -3.80
C GLN A 272 -2.96 -5.57 -4.35
N GLU A 273 -1.92 -5.26 -3.58
CA GLU A 273 -0.53 -5.60 -3.90
C GLU A 273 -0.13 -7.03 -3.47
N ASN A 274 -1.09 -7.84 -3.01
CA ASN A 274 -0.85 -9.21 -2.51
C ASN A 274 0.21 -9.29 -1.40
N ILE A 275 0.23 -8.30 -0.52
CA ILE A 275 1.11 -8.25 0.64
C ILE A 275 0.32 -8.75 1.86
N PRO A 276 0.67 -9.92 2.43
CA PRO A 276 -0.04 -10.46 3.57
C PRO A 276 0.24 -9.65 4.83
N VAL A 277 -0.77 -9.50 5.68
CA VAL A 277 -0.70 -8.75 6.95
C VAL A 277 -1.00 -9.67 8.12
N LEU A 278 0.00 -9.93 8.94
CA LEU A 278 -0.12 -10.78 10.14
C LEU A 278 -0.89 -10.08 11.25
N LYS A 279 -0.62 -8.79 11.48
CA LYS A 279 -1.23 -8.01 12.55
C LYS A 279 -1.47 -6.58 12.08
N ALA A 280 -2.62 -6.05 12.44
CA ALA A 280 -2.99 -4.67 12.20
C ALA A 280 -3.33 -3.96 13.51
N GLY A 281 -3.03 -2.66 13.61
CA GLY A 281 -3.29 -1.90 14.84
C GLY A 281 -3.30 -0.40 14.63
N ILE A 282 -3.87 0.31 15.60
CA ILE A 282 -3.94 1.77 15.62
C ILE A 282 -2.95 2.31 16.66
N GLY A 283 -2.41 3.50 16.40
CA GLY A 283 -1.44 4.19 17.25
C GLY A 283 0.01 3.91 16.90
N SER A 284 0.94 4.43 17.71
CA SER A 284 2.38 4.31 17.51
C SER A 284 2.88 2.86 17.45
N ILE A 285 4.02 2.67 16.82
CA ILE A 285 4.69 1.36 16.77
C ILE A 285 5.36 1.14 18.11
N ASN A 286 4.91 0.12 18.84
CA ASN A 286 5.34 -0.15 20.21
C ASN A 286 6.21 -1.42 20.31
N LYS A 287 6.72 -1.69 21.53
CA LYS A 287 7.56 -2.84 21.84
C LYS A 287 6.92 -4.19 21.50
N SER A 288 5.59 -4.33 21.67
CA SER A 288 4.87 -5.56 21.33
C SER A 288 4.90 -5.82 19.83
N ASP A 289 4.83 -4.78 19.01
CA ASP A 289 4.87 -4.90 17.55
C ASP A 289 6.25 -5.38 17.08
N ILE A 290 7.33 -4.85 17.65
CA ILE A 290 8.69 -5.33 17.39
C ILE A 290 8.86 -6.80 17.80
N THR A 291 8.32 -7.19 18.96
CA THR A 291 8.40 -8.58 19.43
C THR A 291 7.66 -9.53 18.49
N ASN A 292 6.49 -9.16 18.01
CA ASN A 292 5.73 -9.94 17.03
C ASN A 292 6.46 -10.03 15.67
N ALA A 293 7.06 -8.94 15.20
CA ALA A 293 7.87 -8.96 13.98
C ALA A 293 9.10 -9.87 14.11
N LYS A 294 9.77 -9.87 15.29
CA LYS A 294 10.88 -10.79 15.58
C LYS A 294 10.46 -12.25 15.62
N ALA A 295 9.28 -12.55 16.15
CA ALA A 295 8.73 -13.90 16.11
C ALA A 295 8.49 -14.37 14.66
N ASN A 296 7.99 -13.48 13.82
CA ASN A 296 7.76 -13.74 12.41
C ASN A 296 9.07 -13.94 11.60
N LEU A 297 10.19 -13.37 12.04
CA LEU A 297 11.51 -13.51 11.38
C LEU A 297 11.92 -14.98 11.20
N LYS A 298 11.54 -15.85 12.14
CA LYS A 298 11.83 -17.29 12.08
C LYS A 298 10.98 -18.04 11.05
N ILE A 299 9.82 -17.49 10.70
CA ILE A 299 8.83 -18.09 9.79
C ILE A 299 9.03 -17.57 8.38
N ASN A 300 9.10 -16.24 8.23
CA ASN A 300 9.28 -15.56 6.94
C ASN A 300 10.12 -14.29 7.13
N GLU A 301 11.40 -14.37 6.77
CA GLU A 301 12.35 -13.26 6.90
C GLU A 301 11.98 -12.05 6.02
N ILE A 302 11.32 -12.29 4.86
CA ILE A 302 10.92 -11.21 3.95
C ILE A 302 9.85 -10.32 4.58
N ASP A 303 8.88 -10.91 5.26
CA ASP A 303 7.73 -10.22 5.83
C ASP A 303 7.91 -9.86 7.32
N ALA A 304 9.10 -10.11 7.89
CA ALA A 304 9.44 -9.68 9.25
C ALA A 304 9.76 -8.17 9.27
N MET A 305 8.73 -7.36 9.06
CA MET A 305 8.83 -5.91 9.02
C MET A 305 7.55 -5.24 9.51
N ILE A 306 7.64 -3.97 9.83
CA ILE A 306 6.53 -3.15 10.29
C ILE A 306 6.35 -1.98 9.35
N VAL A 307 5.10 -1.74 8.96
CA VAL A 307 4.71 -0.61 8.10
C VAL A 307 3.75 0.27 8.90
N GLY A 308 4.10 1.55 9.01
CA GLY A 308 3.34 2.56 9.76
C GLY A 308 2.89 3.71 8.85
N PHE A 309 1.59 3.93 8.75
CA PHE A 309 1.02 5.05 8.03
C PHE A 309 0.61 6.15 8.99
N ASN A 310 1.24 7.32 8.87
CA ASN A 310 1.03 8.50 9.72
C ASN A 310 1.20 8.21 11.23
N VAL A 311 2.16 7.36 11.58
CA VAL A 311 2.46 7.01 12.98
C VAL A 311 3.95 7.13 13.28
N SER A 312 4.25 7.42 14.54
CA SER A 312 5.61 7.44 15.07
C SER A 312 6.03 6.08 15.64
N VAL A 313 7.32 5.95 15.88
CA VAL A 313 7.90 4.81 16.60
C VAL A 313 8.14 5.22 18.04
N ASP A 314 7.71 4.43 19.01
CA ASP A 314 7.98 4.68 20.40
C ASP A 314 9.47 4.49 20.73
N SER A 315 10.01 5.25 21.68
CA SER A 315 11.41 5.16 22.08
C SER A 315 11.82 3.75 22.54
N GLU A 316 10.98 3.07 23.30
CA GLU A 316 11.20 1.69 23.73
C GLU A 316 11.22 0.69 22.56
N ALA A 317 10.46 0.95 21.51
CA ALA A 317 10.45 0.14 20.30
C ALA A 317 11.72 0.33 19.49
N GLU A 318 12.21 1.57 19.39
CA GLU A 318 13.45 1.90 18.69
C GLU A 318 14.66 1.22 19.35
N GLU A 319 14.74 1.18 20.69
CA GLU A 319 15.83 0.52 21.43
C GLU A 319 15.94 -0.99 21.10
N ILE A 320 14.81 -1.65 20.92
CA ILE A 320 14.78 -3.12 20.70
C ILE A 320 14.65 -3.50 19.22
N ARG A 321 14.69 -2.55 18.30
CA ARG A 321 14.44 -2.72 16.87
C ARG A 321 15.35 -3.73 16.16
N ASN A 322 16.55 -4.02 16.70
CA ASN A 322 17.61 -4.80 16.07
C ASN A 322 17.12 -5.93 15.14
N GLY A 323 17.42 -5.81 13.85
CA GLY A 323 17.10 -6.79 12.82
C GLY A 323 15.71 -6.66 12.19
N ILE A 324 14.85 -5.73 12.66
CA ILE A 324 13.53 -5.49 12.11
C ILE A 324 13.52 -4.19 11.29
N SER A 325 13.05 -4.27 10.07
CA SER A 325 12.84 -3.10 9.22
C SER A 325 11.51 -2.44 9.57
N ILE A 326 11.55 -1.12 9.77
CA ILE A 326 10.37 -0.29 10.03
C ILE A 326 10.31 0.75 8.91
N LEU A 327 9.16 0.87 8.27
CA LEU A 327 8.84 1.90 7.28
C LEU A 327 7.69 2.74 7.82
N THR A 328 7.88 4.06 7.88
CA THR A 328 6.83 5.02 8.24
C THR A 328 6.81 6.15 7.23
N ASP A 329 5.62 6.54 6.78
CA ASP A 329 5.42 7.70 5.91
C ASP A 329 4.00 8.25 6.11
N ASP A 330 3.78 9.52 5.78
CA ASP A 330 2.48 10.20 5.75
C ASP A 330 1.80 10.14 4.38
N VAL A 331 2.51 9.62 3.35
CA VAL A 331 1.99 9.38 2.01
C VAL A 331 1.86 7.88 1.75
N ILE A 332 0.63 7.38 1.72
CA ILE A 332 0.33 5.93 1.69
C ILE A 332 0.92 5.22 0.46
N TYR A 333 0.87 5.83 -0.72
CA TYR A 333 1.40 5.23 -1.96
C TYR A 333 2.92 5.15 -1.96
N LYS A 334 3.60 6.18 -1.43
CA LYS A 334 5.04 6.18 -1.25
C LYS A 334 5.48 5.11 -0.27
N LEU A 335 4.72 4.96 0.84
CA LEU A 335 4.95 3.92 1.83
C LEU A 335 4.90 2.52 1.20
N VAL A 336 3.94 2.26 0.34
CA VAL A 336 3.77 0.96 -0.35
C VAL A 336 4.86 0.75 -1.40
N GLU A 337 5.23 1.79 -2.15
CA GLU A 337 6.34 1.73 -3.10
C GLU A 337 7.68 1.40 -2.42
N ASP A 338 7.98 2.06 -1.32
CA ASP A 338 9.20 1.81 -0.54
C ASP A 338 9.18 0.42 0.13
N LEU A 339 8.00 -0.08 0.51
CA LEU A 339 7.81 -1.44 0.98
C LEU A 339 8.15 -2.47 -0.11
N HIS A 340 7.72 -2.26 -1.36
CA HIS A 340 8.09 -3.13 -2.48
C HIS A 340 9.59 -3.16 -2.71
N LYS A 341 10.24 -2.00 -2.74
CA LYS A 341 11.70 -1.88 -2.88
C LYS A 341 12.43 -2.64 -1.75
N LEU A 342 11.98 -2.48 -0.52
CA LEU A 342 12.56 -3.14 0.63
C LEU A 342 12.42 -4.67 0.56
N ARG A 343 11.23 -5.18 0.20
CA ARG A 343 10.98 -6.61 0.03
C ARG A 343 11.82 -7.21 -1.08
N GLU A 344 11.98 -6.50 -2.21
CA GLU A 344 12.83 -6.95 -3.32
C GLU A 344 14.30 -7.01 -2.91
N ASN A 345 14.81 -5.99 -2.21
CA ASN A 345 16.18 -5.97 -1.70
C ASN A 345 16.44 -7.12 -0.71
N LYS A 346 15.51 -7.37 0.20
CA LYS A 346 15.60 -8.51 1.12
C LYS A 346 15.59 -9.86 0.40
N ARG A 347 14.76 -10.03 -0.63
CA ARG A 347 14.77 -11.23 -1.46
C ARG A 347 16.13 -11.46 -2.09
N LYS A 348 16.70 -10.44 -2.71
CA LYS A 348 18.04 -10.51 -3.33
C LYS A 348 19.13 -10.83 -2.29
N GLU A 349 19.04 -10.27 -1.09
CA GLU A 349 19.99 -10.54 0.00
C GLU A 349 19.89 -11.99 0.49
N ILE A 350 18.68 -12.49 0.72
CA ILE A 350 18.43 -13.87 1.12
C ILE A 350 18.92 -14.84 0.03
N GLU A 351 18.60 -14.56 -1.23
CA GLU A 351 19.06 -15.33 -2.38
C GLU A 351 20.59 -15.37 -2.47
N LYS A 352 21.22 -14.21 -2.34
CA LYS A 352 22.70 -14.13 -2.31
C LYS A 352 23.29 -14.93 -1.15
N ARG A 353 22.70 -14.84 0.04
CA ARG A 353 23.12 -15.61 1.24
C ARG A 353 22.95 -17.12 1.02
N ARG A 354 21.85 -17.54 0.40
CA ARG A 354 21.61 -18.96 0.03
C ARG A 354 22.61 -19.45 -1.01
N LEU A 355 22.93 -18.64 -2.03
CA LEU A 355 23.95 -18.96 -3.04
C LEU A 355 25.35 -19.07 -2.44
N LEU A 356 25.74 -18.16 -1.55
CA LEU A 356 27.03 -18.20 -0.85
C LEU A 356 27.20 -19.46 0.02
N GLY A 357 26.12 -20.07 0.47
CA GLY A 357 26.11 -21.34 1.22
C GLY A 357 26.21 -22.59 0.37
N LEU A 358 26.21 -22.46 -0.97
CA LEU A 358 26.34 -23.55 -1.91
C LEU A 358 27.79 -23.68 -2.36
N SER A 359 28.34 -24.90 -2.32
CA SER A 359 29.65 -25.21 -2.95
C SER A 359 29.50 -25.05 -4.47
N PRO A 360 30.50 -24.59 -5.20
CA PRO A 360 30.37 -24.47 -6.65
C PRO A 360 30.21 -25.86 -7.30
N LEU A 361 29.19 -25.97 -8.13
CA LEU A 361 28.93 -27.09 -9.02
C LEU A 361 29.67 -26.87 -10.35
N CYS A 362 30.35 -27.85 -10.85
CA CYS A 362 31.05 -27.73 -12.11
C CYS A 362 31.14 -29.06 -12.84
N LYS A 363 30.88 -29.04 -14.16
CA LYS A 363 31.23 -30.11 -15.12
C LYS A 363 32.15 -29.54 -16.15
N LEU A 364 33.31 -30.18 -16.32
CA LEU A 364 34.33 -29.80 -17.28
C LEU A 364 34.47 -30.88 -18.33
N ARG A 365 34.52 -30.50 -19.60
CA ARG A 365 34.98 -31.37 -20.68
C ARG A 365 36.49 -31.19 -20.86
N ILE A 366 37.23 -32.27 -20.89
CA ILE A 366 38.68 -32.25 -21.11
C ILE A 366 38.97 -32.07 -22.62
N LEU A 367 39.75 -31.04 -22.95
CA LEU A 367 40.18 -30.77 -24.32
C LEU A 367 41.52 -31.47 -24.56
N LYS A 368 41.48 -32.76 -24.97
CA LYS A 368 42.67 -33.61 -25.16
C LYS A 368 43.66 -33.05 -26.17
N GLN A 369 43.22 -32.17 -27.05
CA GLN A 369 44.05 -31.50 -28.05
C GLN A 369 44.91 -30.37 -27.47
N HIS A 370 44.58 -29.89 -26.26
CA HIS A 370 45.23 -28.76 -25.61
C HIS A 370 45.90 -29.20 -24.29
N VAL A 371 46.86 -30.10 -24.36
CA VAL A 371 47.69 -30.49 -23.22
C VAL A 371 49.00 -29.73 -23.31
N PHE A 372 49.19 -28.78 -22.40
CA PHE A 372 50.40 -27.93 -22.38
C PHE A 372 51.54 -28.54 -21.56
N ARG A 373 51.19 -29.34 -20.52
CA ARG A 373 52.16 -29.97 -19.65
C ARG A 373 51.58 -31.23 -19.00
N ASN A 374 52.26 -32.36 -19.14
CA ASN A 374 51.77 -33.66 -18.66
C ASN A 374 51.97 -33.90 -17.16
N THR A 375 53.02 -33.34 -16.56
CA THR A 375 53.42 -33.65 -15.18
C THR A 375 53.68 -32.41 -14.35
N ASN A 376 53.42 -32.49 -13.12
CA ASN A 376 53.61 -31.67 -11.92
C ASN A 376 54.01 -30.19 -12.12
N PRO A 377 53.07 -29.27 -12.26
CA PRO A 377 51.62 -29.50 -12.36
C PRO A 377 51.22 -29.91 -13.78
N ALA A 378 50.23 -30.77 -13.93
CA ALA A 378 49.63 -30.98 -15.24
C ALA A 378 48.84 -29.69 -15.63
N ILE A 379 49.03 -29.25 -16.89
CA ILE A 379 48.37 -28.07 -17.43
C ILE A 379 47.65 -28.46 -18.72
N PHE A 380 46.34 -28.33 -18.76
CA PHE A 380 45.55 -28.75 -19.91
C PHE A 380 44.30 -27.88 -20.09
N GLY A 381 43.77 -27.86 -21.30
CA GLY A 381 42.57 -27.14 -21.65
C GLY A 381 41.32 -27.87 -21.21
N VAL A 382 40.35 -27.12 -20.72
CA VAL A 382 38.99 -27.61 -20.37
C VAL A 382 37.96 -26.64 -20.87
N LYS A 383 36.77 -27.18 -21.11
CA LYS A 383 35.56 -26.38 -21.38
C LYS A 383 34.57 -26.57 -20.24
N VAL A 384 34.05 -25.49 -19.70
CA VAL A 384 32.99 -25.54 -18.70
C VAL A 384 31.66 -25.87 -19.40
N GLU A 385 31.11 -27.06 -19.14
CA GLU A 385 29.84 -27.50 -19.72
C GLU A 385 28.63 -27.15 -18.87
N ALA A 386 28.80 -27.07 -17.56
CA ALA A 386 27.75 -26.63 -16.64
C ALA A 386 28.37 -26.11 -15.36
N GLY A 387 27.71 -25.13 -14.77
CA GLY A 387 28.03 -24.52 -13.48
C GLY A 387 29.22 -23.57 -13.52
N LYS A 388 29.97 -23.49 -12.40
CA LYS A 388 31.08 -22.56 -12.20
C LYS A 388 32.31 -23.23 -11.69
N LEU A 389 33.46 -22.94 -12.34
CA LEU A 389 34.77 -23.39 -11.89
C LEU A 389 35.48 -22.29 -11.12
N ILE A 390 35.99 -22.63 -9.95
CA ILE A 390 36.82 -21.74 -9.11
C ILE A 390 38.13 -22.43 -8.72
N PRO A 391 39.19 -21.69 -8.37
CA PRO A 391 40.43 -22.26 -7.85
C PRO A 391 40.21 -23.07 -6.57
N ARG A 392 41.03 -24.07 -6.35
CA ARG A 392 41.00 -24.99 -5.20
C ARG A 392 39.82 -25.97 -5.17
N LEU A 393 38.98 -26.02 -6.20
CA LEU A 393 37.88 -26.97 -6.30
C LEU A 393 38.45 -28.38 -6.48
N GLN A 394 37.98 -29.34 -5.67
CA GLN A 394 38.31 -30.75 -5.80
C GLN A 394 37.53 -31.34 -6.95
N MET A 395 38.23 -32.05 -7.85
CA MET A 395 37.65 -32.71 -9.02
C MET A 395 37.62 -34.21 -8.86
N ILE A 396 36.56 -34.83 -9.37
CA ILE A 396 36.38 -36.28 -9.52
C ILE A 396 36.17 -36.60 -10.99
N ASP A 397 36.40 -37.81 -11.37
CA ASP A 397 36.12 -38.36 -12.71
C ASP A 397 34.67 -38.91 -12.78
N GLU A 398 34.34 -39.50 -13.94
CA GLU A 398 33.03 -40.12 -14.21
C GLU A 398 32.76 -41.36 -13.32
N SER A 399 33.82 -41.98 -12.73
CA SER A 399 33.70 -43.10 -11.80
C SER A 399 33.58 -42.67 -10.32
N GLY A 400 33.70 -41.37 -10.02
CA GLY A 400 33.76 -40.85 -8.67
C GLY A 400 35.14 -40.89 -8.02
N GLU A 401 36.20 -41.26 -8.77
CA GLU A 401 37.58 -41.26 -8.25
C GLU A 401 38.11 -39.82 -8.14
N ARG A 402 38.71 -39.47 -7.00
CA ARG A 402 39.32 -38.16 -6.77
C ARG A 402 40.57 -37.97 -7.61
N ILE A 403 40.55 -37.02 -8.52
CA ILE A 403 41.65 -36.71 -9.42
C ILE A 403 42.63 -35.74 -8.77
N GLY A 404 42.16 -34.60 -8.30
CA GLY A 404 42.98 -33.56 -7.68
C GLY A 404 42.28 -32.22 -7.56
N LYS A 405 43.01 -31.20 -7.08
CA LYS A 405 42.49 -29.83 -6.94
C LYS A 405 42.99 -28.94 -8.08
N VAL A 406 42.11 -28.12 -8.61
CA VAL A 406 42.48 -27.06 -9.54
C VAL A 406 43.25 -25.97 -8.78
N LYS A 407 44.51 -25.69 -9.19
CA LYS A 407 45.35 -24.70 -8.53
C LYS A 407 45.18 -23.30 -9.15
N ASN A 408 45.39 -23.21 -10.45
CA ASN A 408 45.32 -21.96 -11.20
C ASN A 408 44.47 -22.18 -12.46
N MET A 409 43.87 -21.09 -12.93
CA MET A 409 43.04 -21.04 -14.12
C MET A 409 43.50 -19.87 -14.99
N GLN A 410 43.60 -20.08 -16.30
CA GLN A 410 43.99 -19.06 -17.26
C GLN A 410 43.12 -19.14 -18.52
N SER A 411 42.63 -17.98 -18.97
CA SER A 411 41.97 -17.80 -20.26
C SER A 411 42.74 -16.73 -21.02
N GLU A 412 43.09 -16.98 -22.29
CA GLU A 412 43.84 -16.06 -23.14
C GLU A 412 45.11 -15.49 -22.47
N ASN A 413 45.87 -16.34 -21.78
CA ASN A 413 47.09 -16.00 -21.02
C ASN A 413 46.90 -15.05 -19.83
N LYS A 414 45.64 -14.79 -19.38
CA LYS A 414 45.33 -14.04 -18.18
C LYS A 414 44.82 -14.97 -17.09
N ALA A 415 45.25 -14.73 -15.86
CA ALA A 415 44.72 -15.45 -14.71
C ALA A 415 43.23 -15.08 -14.49
N VAL A 416 42.43 -16.11 -14.25
CA VAL A 416 40.98 -15.97 -14.03
C VAL A 416 40.61 -16.56 -12.67
N GLU A 417 39.84 -15.86 -11.87
CA GLU A 417 39.42 -16.35 -10.56
C GLU A 417 38.10 -17.14 -10.60
N GLU A 418 37.33 -17.01 -11.67
CA GLU A 418 36.07 -17.73 -11.87
C GLU A 418 35.83 -17.94 -13.37
N ALA A 419 35.33 -19.11 -13.76
CA ALA A 419 34.93 -19.42 -15.11
C ALA A 419 33.54 -20.08 -15.13
N SER A 420 32.66 -19.64 -16.03
CA SER A 420 31.28 -20.11 -16.18
C SER A 420 31.04 -20.75 -17.55
N GLU A 421 29.95 -21.49 -17.70
CA GLU A 421 29.48 -22.01 -18.99
C GLU A 421 29.29 -20.90 -20.04
N PRO A 422 29.70 -21.01 -21.31
CA PRO A 422 30.42 -22.11 -21.94
C PRO A 422 31.94 -21.86 -22.16
N GLN A 423 32.64 -21.32 -21.20
CA GLN A 423 34.00 -20.80 -21.32
C GLN A 423 35.06 -21.91 -21.45
N GLU A 424 36.03 -21.70 -22.36
CA GLU A 424 37.21 -22.56 -22.50
C GLU A 424 38.41 -21.89 -21.82
N LEU A 425 39.18 -22.69 -21.07
CA LEU A 425 40.33 -22.20 -20.31
C LEU A 425 41.35 -23.31 -20.03
N ALA A 426 42.56 -22.89 -19.71
CA ALA A 426 43.59 -23.79 -19.23
C ALA A 426 43.55 -23.88 -17.71
N ILE A 427 43.60 -25.11 -17.17
CA ILE A 427 43.67 -25.34 -15.73
C ILE A 427 44.99 -26.01 -15.37
N SER A 428 45.46 -25.70 -14.17
CA SER A 428 46.66 -26.30 -13.57
C SER A 428 46.28 -27.20 -12.40
N MET A 429 46.67 -28.46 -12.43
CA MET A 429 46.42 -29.44 -11.36
C MET A 429 47.71 -30.03 -10.88
N PRO A 430 48.18 -29.73 -9.64
CA PRO A 430 49.42 -30.30 -9.09
C PRO A 430 49.24 -31.76 -8.67
N GLY A 431 50.31 -32.50 -8.70
CA GLY A 431 50.36 -33.87 -8.19
C GLY A 431 49.73 -34.94 -9.08
N ILE A 432 49.35 -34.59 -10.31
CA ILE A 432 48.80 -35.55 -11.27
C ILE A 432 49.67 -35.67 -12.52
N ASN A 433 49.59 -36.85 -13.14
CA ASN A 433 50.09 -37.10 -14.49
C ASN A 433 48.88 -37.22 -15.42
N PHE A 434 48.82 -36.35 -16.45
CA PHE A 434 47.68 -36.26 -17.34
C PHE A 434 47.38 -37.56 -18.05
N GLU A 435 48.40 -38.15 -18.72
CA GLU A 435 48.24 -39.38 -19.50
C GLU A 435 47.78 -40.57 -18.65
N ARG A 436 48.32 -40.72 -17.44
CA ARG A 436 47.97 -41.84 -16.56
C ARG A 436 46.61 -41.72 -15.90
N LYS A 437 46.23 -40.50 -15.53
CA LYS A 437 44.99 -40.31 -14.75
C LYS A 437 43.83 -39.81 -15.59
N LEU A 438 44.07 -39.08 -16.68
CA LEU A 438 43.06 -38.37 -17.46
C LEU A 438 43.06 -38.78 -18.95
N GLY A 439 44.00 -39.56 -19.43
CA GLY A 439 44.11 -39.95 -20.85
C GLY A 439 42.85 -40.57 -21.43
N ASP A 440 42.19 -41.42 -20.65
CA ASP A 440 40.95 -42.12 -21.04
C ASP A 440 39.66 -41.41 -20.61
N LYS A 441 39.76 -40.30 -19.84
CA LYS A 441 38.61 -39.59 -19.32
C LYS A 441 38.19 -38.46 -20.26
N ASN A 442 36.90 -38.18 -20.29
CA ASN A 442 36.36 -37.09 -21.10
C ASN A 442 35.81 -35.92 -20.24
N PHE A 443 35.34 -36.21 -19.02
CA PHE A 443 34.74 -35.23 -18.14
C PHE A 443 35.38 -35.26 -16.74
N LEU A 444 35.33 -34.10 -16.09
CA LEU A 444 35.59 -33.90 -14.67
C LEU A 444 34.42 -33.25 -14.01
N TYR A 445 34.15 -33.64 -12.77
CA TYR A 445 33.07 -33.12 -11.97
C TYR A 445 33.59 -32.57 -10.64
N SER A 446 32.92 -31.59 -10.07
CA SER A 446 33.23 -31.11 -8.71
C SER A 446 32.88 -32.19 -7.67
N ASP A 447 33.81 -32.47 -6.73
CA ASP A 447 33.56 -33.36 -5.59
C ASP A 447 32.65 -32.61 -4.56
N ILE A 448 31.48 -33.16 -4.31
CA ILE A 448 30.48 -32.56 -3.41
C ILE A 448 30.26 -33.47 -2.22
N ALA A 449 30.49 -32.95 -1.01
CA ALA A 449 30.16 -33.66 0.21
C ALA A 449 28.65 -33.88 0.33
N GLU A 450 28.21 -34.93 1.03
CA GLU A 450 26.80 -35.26 1.24
C GLU A 450 25.97 -34.07 1.81
N ALA A 451 26.57 -33.32 2.73
CA ALA A 451 25.96 -32.12 3.29
C ALA A 451 25.73 -31.04 2.23
N GLY A 452 26.68 -30.85 1.29
CA GLY A 452 26.55 -29.96 0.13
C GLY A 452 25.41 -30.40 -0.79
N PHE A 453 25.31 -31.69 -1.10
CA PHE A 453 24.23 -32.23 -1.92
C PHE A 453 22.86 -32.01 -1.30
N ARG A 454 22.70 -32.19 0.02
CA ARG A 454 21.46 -31.88 0.75
C ARG A 454 21.11 -30.40 0.66
N ASN A 455 22.09 -29.49 0.72
CA ASN A 455 21.89 -28.05 0.56
C ASN A 455 21.44 -27.70 -0.87
N PHE A 456 22.03 -28.31 -1.90
CA PHE A 456 21.55 -28.14 -3.28
C PHE A 456 20.13 -28.62 -3.46
N LYS A 457 19.74 -29.73 -2.86
CA LYS A 457 18.40 -30.28 -2.92
C LYS A 457 17.35 -29.35 -2.31
N LYS A 458 17.71 -28.58 -1.26
CA LYS A 458 16.86 -27.56 -0.61
C LYS A 458 16.76 -26.27 -1.43
N ASN A 459 17.74 -25.95 -2.27
CA ASN A 459 17.86 -24.72 -3.01
C ASN A 459 17.79 -24.92 -4.54
N LYS A 460 17.03 -25.90 -5.00
CA LYS A 460 16.89 -26.22 -6.44
C LYS A 460 16.39 -25.06 -7.29
N ASP A 461 15.61 -24.17 -6.66
CA ASP A 461 15.05 -22.95 -7.25
C ASP A 461 16.11 -21.92 -7.67
N LEU A 462 17.34 -22.02 -7.14
CA LEU A 462 18.44 -21.11 -7.43
C LEU A 462 19.44 -21.65 -8.45
N LEU A 463 19.27 -22.89 -8.91
CA LEU A 463 20.20 -23.57 -9.79
C LEU A 463 19.79 -23.41 -11.25
N SER A 464 20.80 -23.26 -12.13
CA SER A 464 20.60 -23.27 -13.56
C SER A 464 20.18 -24.67 -14.07
N SER A 465 19.59 -24.72 -15.27
CA SER A 465 19.19 -25.98 -15.90
C SER A 465 20.36 -26.95 -16.09
N GLY A 466 21.57 -26.43 -16.30
CA GLY A 466 22.80 -27.20 -16.39
C GLY A 466 23.20 -27.81 -15.03
N GLU A 467 23.18 -27.03 -13.97
CA GLU A 467 23.48 -27.46 -12.59
C GLU A 467 22.46 -28.47 -12.05
N LEU A 468 21.17 -28.31 -12.39
CA LEU A 468 20.12 -29.27 -12.02
C LEU A 468 20.39 -30.67 -12.65
N LYS A 469 20.84 -30.70 -13.90
CA LYS A 469 21.20 -31.97 -14.58
C LYS A 469 22.45 -32.66 -13.96
N LEU A 470 23.35 -31.87 -13.37
CA LEU A 470 24.52 -32.41 -12.68
C LEU A 470 24.18 -33.07 -11.32
N LEU A 471 23.08 -32.72 -10.72
CA LEU A 471 22.62 -33.26 -9.44
C LEU A 471 21.73 -34.49 -9.58
N GLN A 472 21.35 -34.84 -10.80
CA GLN A 472 20.64 -36.09 -11.15
C GLN A 472 21.63 -37.22 -11.41
#